data_dcc899c74e1704d873838e7c42fec896
#
_entry.id   dcc899c74e1704d873838e7c42fec896
#
_cell.length_a   1.000
_cell.length_b   1.000
_cell.length_c   1.000
_cell.angle_alpha   90.00
_cell.angle_beta   90.00
_cell.angle_gamma   90.00
#
_symmetry.space_group_name_H-M   'P 1'
#
loop_
_entity.id
_entity.type
_entity.pdbx_description
1 polymer ?
#
loop_
_entity_poly.entity_id
_entity_poly.type
_entity_poly.pdbx_seq_one_letter_code
_entity_poly.pdbx_strand_id
1 'polypeptide(L)'
;MGATIVEKILAKASDKKNVSPGDKVWAKVDLVSMRDFGGPNVILKYEQEFGDDPVFDPDRVVITFDLHIPPRQIKEANNQKLCREFAKKKGVKIFDINNGIGQHTLLEHGYIKPWSVVVGTDSHMNLLGVAGSFATGVGITDIVTAMRYGILWYRVPETVKINIEGRLKEMVTPKDVILHIVGELGADGLSYKSVEFDGSFIKNLGLDGRITLTSMVTEMDGKIGFIEPNKEIINFLREKCNNIETIKADEDAEYSETIEFNIDNLEPMISCPHSPDNVKPVREVEGTEINQVFIGSCTNGRIEDLRTAAKILKNKKISKNCRLIVTPATMNVFKQALDEGLLRIFTEAGAVVTNPSCALCTIGHPGVLAEGDVTLSTSNRNYPGKIGKGGSIYLVSPATAAASALYGEIKDPTRLKG
;
A
#
# COMPACT_ATOMS: atom_id res chain seq x y z
N MET A 1 15.55 -16.86 -24.41
CA MET A 1 15.15 -16.75 -23.00
C MET A 1 14.05 -15.72 -22.94
N GLY A 2 12.91 -16.10 -22.39
CA GLY A 2 11.81 -15.20 -22.12
C GLY A 2 12.11 -14.23 -20.99
N ALA A 3 11.42 -13.11 -20.94
CA ALA A 3 11.65 -12.05 -19.98
C ALA A 3 10.50 -11.94 -18.97
N THR A 4 10.83 -11.66 -17.73
CA THR A 4 9.90 -11.32 -16.65
C THR A 4 9.29 -9.93 -16.87
N ILE A 5 8.24 -9.59 -16.12
CA ILE A 5 7.60 -8.27 -16.22
C ILE A 5 8.60 -7.15 -15.96
N VAL A 6 9.43 -7.27 -14.92
CA VAL A 6 10.40 -6.22 -14.57
C VAL A 6 11.47 -6.03 -15.65
N GLU A 7 11.97 -7.12 -16.24
CA GLU A 7 12.95 -7.08 -17.33
C GLU A 7 12.38 -6.37 -18.55
N LYS A 8 11.13 -6.68 -18.95
CA LYS A 8 10.45 -6.02 -20.07
C LYS A 8 10.30 -4.52 -19.85
N ILE A 9 9.85 -4.12 -18.65
CA ILE A 9 9.67 -2.70 -18.33
C ILE A 9 11.00 -1.95 -18.36
N LEU A 10 12.04 -2.50 -17.70
CA LEU A 10 13.33 -1.84 -17.60
C LEU A 10 14.09 -1.85 -18.96
N ALA A 11 13.93 -2.88 -19.78
CA ALA A 11 14.44 -2.89 -21.15
C ALA A 11 13.85 -1.75 -21.98
N LYS A 12 12.50 -1.65 -22.00
CA LYS A 12 11.77 -0.58 -22.71
C LYS A 12 12.16 0.80 -22.19
N ALA A 13 12.18 0.99 -20.86
CA ALA A 13 12.51 2.28 -20.26
C ALA A 13 13.96 2.72 -20.47
N SER A 14 14.87 1.79 -20.75
CA SER A 14 16.30 2.08 -21.01
C SER A 14 16.67 2.03 -22.49
N ASP A 15 15.71 1.95 -23.41
CA ASP A 15 15.90 1.81 -24.85
C ASP A 15 16.80 0.60 -25.23
N LYS A 16 16.77 -0.45 -24.39
CA LYS A 16 17.49 -1.69 -24.65
C LYS A 16 16.56 -2.75 -25.21
N LYS A 17 17.09 -3.63 -26.06
CA LYS A 17 16.31 -4.74 -26.60
C LYS A 17 15.95 -5.75 -25.51
N ASN A 18 16.93 -6.09 -24.68
CA ASN A 18 16.79 -7.02 -23.54
C ASN A 18 17.66 -6.51 -22.38
N VAL A 19 17.32 -6.90 -21.18
CA VAL A 19 18.13 -6.77 -19.98
C VAL A 19 18.05 -8.07 -19.19
N SER A 20 19.02 -8.30 -18.32
CA SER A 20 19.07 -9.48 -17.44
C SER A 20 19.28 -9.06 -15.98
N PRO A 21 18.89 -9.89 -14.99
CA PRO A 21 19.17 -9.64 -13.60
C PRO A 21 20.64 -9.27 -13.35
N GLY A 22 20.85 -8.22 -12.56
CA GLY A 22 22.19 -7.68 -12.29
C GLY A 22 22.66 -6.58 -13.22
N ASP A 23 22.09 -6.43 -14.42
CA ASP A 23 22.42 -5.35 -15.34
C ASP A 23 22.11 -3.98 -14.70
N LYS A 24 22.98 -3.00 -14.99
CA LYS A 24 22.75 -1.60 -14.63
C LYS A 24 22.19 -0.86 -15.84
N VAL A 25 21.06 -0.21 -15.65
CA VAL A 25 20.34 0.52 -16.70
C VAL A 25 19.98 1.92 -16.24
N TRP A 26 19.98 2.87 -17.16
CA TRP A 26 19.39 4.19 -16.97
C TRP A 26 17.98 4.17 -17.58
N ALA A 27 16.97 4.13 -16.73
CA ALA A 27 15.59 4.04 -17.14
C ALA A 27 14.93 5.43 -17.16
N LYS A 28 14.17 5.72 -18.21
CA LYS A 28 13.27 6.87 -18.25
C LYS A 28 12.20 6.73 -17.20
N VAL A 29 11.95 7.80 -16.45
CA VAL A 29 10.92 7.87 -15.40
C VAL A 29 9.67 8.51 -16.01
N ASP A 30 8.55 7.81 -15.91
CA ASP A 30 7.27 8.28 -16.44
C ASP A 30 6.52 9.18 -15.45
N LEU A 31 6.72 8.96 -14.15
CA LEU A 31 6.08 9.73 -13.09
C LEU A 31 6.95 9.82 -11.84
N VAL A 32 7.05 11.02 -11.29
CA VAL A 32 7.63 11.29 -9.98
C VAL A 32 6.53 11.71 -9.02
N SER A 33 6.38 11.04 -7.88
CA SER A 33 5.39 11.35 -6.86
C SER A 33 6.02 11.72 -5.52
N MET A 34 5.56 12.81 -4.93
CA MET A 34 5.98 13.24 -3.60
C MET A 34 4.78 13.42 -2.69
N ARG A 35 4.89 12.99 -1.45
CA ARG A 35 3.85 13.18 -0.45
C ARG A 35 4.20 14.32 0.53
N ASP A 36 3.21 14.81 1.29
CA ASP A 36 3.38 15.92 2.24
C ASP A 36 4.38 15.63 3.38
N PHE A 37 4.78 14.38 3.60
CA PHE A 37 5.78 14.01 4.60
C PHE A 37 7.22 14.14 4.07
N GLY A 38 7.51 13.56 2.89
CA GLY A 38 8.86 13.58 2.28
C GLY A 38 9.08 14.73 1.30
N GLY A 39 8.03 15.20 0.65
CA GLY A 39 8.07 16.24 -0.39
C GLY A 39 8.73 17.54 0.03
N PRO A 40 8.47 18.10 1.22
CA PRO A 40 9.17 19.32 1.67
C PRO A 40 10.68 19.19 1.64
N ASN A 41 11.24 18.07 2.09
CA ASN A 41 12.69 17.86 2.06
C ASN A 41 13.22 17.69 0.63
N VAL A 42 12.45 17.07 -0.26
CA VAL A 42 12.78 16.98 -1.70
C VAL A 42 12.79 18.37 -2.32
N ILE A 43 11.79 19.21 -2.05
CA ILE A 43 11.69 20.58 -2.57
C ILE A 43 12.88 21.42 -2.11
N LEU A 44 13.19 21.41 -0.83
CA LEU A 44 14.34 22.14 -0.29
C LEU A 44 15.65 21.67 -0.93
N LYS A 45 15.82 20.35 -1.12
CA LYS A 45 17.01 19.80 -1.77
C LYS A 45 17.06 20.18 -3.26
N TYR A 46 15.92 20.14 -3.96
CA TYR A 46 15.83 20.55 -5.36
C TYR A 46 16.22 22.04 -5.53
N GLU A 47 15.66 22.92 -4.71
CA GLU A 47 15.97 24.35 -4.77
C GLU A 47 17.44 24.64 -4.39
N GLN A 48 18.02 23.89 -3.45
CA GLN A 48 19.42 23.99 -3.11
C GLN A 48 20.35 23.62 -4.27
N GLU A 49 20.03 22.57 -5.02
CA GLU A 49 20.91 22.05 -6.09
C GLU A 49 20.68 22.75 -7.44
N PHE A 50 19.43 23.09 -7.75
CA PHE A 50 19.00 23.53 -9.08
C PHE A 50 18.31 24.90 -9.10
N GLY A 51 18.03 25.50 -7.94
CA GLY A 51 17.40 26.81 -7.86
C GLY A 51 16.07 26.87 -8.62
N ASP A 52 16.01 27.77 -9.58
CA ASP A 52 14.81 27.99 -10.40
C ASP A 52 14.73 27.13 -11.66
N ASP A 53 15.66 26.23 -11.89
CA ASP A 53 15.64 25.33 -13.05
C ASP A 53 14.31 24.58 -13.13
N PRO A 54 13.78 24.34 -14.34
CA PRO A 54 12.53 23.61 -14.50
C PRO A 54 12.69 22.14 -14.12
N VAL A 55 11.62 21.51 -13.68
CA VAL A 55 11.52 20.04 -13.66
C VAL A 55 11.52 19.50 -15.09
N PHE A 56 11.87 18.21 -15.27
CA PHE A 56 11.99 17.61 -16.59
C PHE A 56 10.67 17.68 -17.40
N ASP A 57 9.54 17.51 -16.73
CA ASP A 57 8.20 17.59 -17.30
C ASP A 57 7.20 17.86 -16.14
N PRO A 58 6.54 19.05 -16.11
CA PRO A 58 5.59 19.38 -15.06
C PRO A 58 4.39 18.43 -14.96
N ASP A 59 3.96 17.82 -16.07
CA ASP A 59 2.82 16.90 -16.09
C ASP A 59 3.17 15.52 -15.50
N ARG A 60 4.46 15.25 -15.34
CA ARG A 60 5.02 13.99 -14.80
C ARG A 60 5.58 14.13 -13.39
N VAL A 61 5.34 15.26 -12.74
CA VAL A 61 5.69 15.45 -11.32
C VAL A 61 4.41 15.76 -10.56
N VAL A 62 4.10 14.94 -9.55
CA VAL A 62 2.85 15.06 -8.78
C VAL A 62 3.14 15.12 -7.30
N ILE A 63 2.47 16.02 -6.60
CA ILE A 63 2.47 16.11 -5.14
C ILE A 63 1.14 15.62 -4.60
N THR A 64 1.17 14.75 -3.60
CA THR A 64 -0.03 14.24 -2.92
C THR A 64 0.03 14.53 -1.43
N PHE A 65 -1.07 15.05 -0.88
CA PHE A 65 -1.23 15.18 0.56
C PHE A 65 -2.03 14.01 1.08
N ASP A 66 -1.40 13.16 1.87
CA ASP A 66 -1.98 11.90 2.31
C ASP A 66 -1.61 11.46 3.72
N LEU A 67 -0.75 12.18 4.43
CA LEU A 67 -0.37 11.83 5.79
C LEU A 67 -0.87 12.81 6.84
N HIS A 68 -0.52 14.09 6.72
CA HIS A 68 -0.88 15.13 7.67
C HIS A 68 -2.13 15.91 7.23
N ILE A 69 -3.26 15.23 7.09
CA ILE A 69 -4.48 15.82 6.52
C ILE A 69 -5.72 15.68 7.43
N PRO A 70 -6.33 16.81 7.80
CA PRO A 70 -5.73 18.16 7.76
C PRO A 70 -4.48 18.24 8.65
N PRO A 71 -3.59 19.25 8.43
CA PRO A 71 -2.37 19.38 9.25
C PRO A 71 -2.76 19.63 10.72
N ARG A 72 -2.14 18.89 11.64
CA ARG A 72 -2.44 18.95 13.08
C ARG A 72 -1.55 19.96 13.84
N GLN A 73 -0.48 20.45 13.21
CA GLN A 73 0.46 21.40 13.81
C GLN A 73 1.06 22.36 12.78
N ILE A 74 1.58 23.51 13.28
CA ILE A 74 2.10 24.59 12.43
C ILE A 74 3.19 24.12 11.47
N LYS A 75 4.10 23.23 11.91
CA LYS A 75 5.16 22.68 11.07
C LYS A 75 4.60 21.96 9.84
N GLU A 76 3.59 21.12 10.04
CA GLU A 76 2.92 20.39 8.95
C GLU A 76 2.21 21.35 7.99
N ALA A 77 1.53 22.36 8.52
CA ALA A 77 0.88 23.40 7.72
C ALA A 77 1.89 24.19 6.86
N ASN A 78 3.05 24.55 7.43
CA ASN A 78 4.13 25.21 6.70
C ASN A 78 4.72 24.30 5.61
N ASN A 79 4.90 23.02 5.88
CA ASN A 79 5.34 22.02 4.90
C ASN A 79 4.37 21.92 3.71
N GLN A 80 3.06 21.87 4.00
CA GLN A 80 2.04 21.87 2.94
C GLN A 80 2.00 23.18 2.16
N LYS A 81 2.22 24.33 2.83
CA LYS A 81 2.34 25.63 2.16
C LYS A 81 3.52 25.62 1.19
N LEU A 82 4.71 25.17 1.61
CA LEU A 82 5.89 25.04 0.75
C LEU A 82 5.58 24.17 -0.48
N CYS A 83 4.91 23.04 -0.31
CA CYS A 83 4.52 22.18 -1.42
C CYS A 83 3.57 22.88 -2.41
N ARG A 84 2.58 23.65 -1.92
CA ARG A 84 1.65 24.40 -2.78
C ARG A 84 2.36 25.52 -3.54
N GLU A 85 3.28 26.24 -2.90
CA GLU A 85 4.08 27.30 -3.52
C GLU A 85 5.00 26.73 -4.61
N PHE A 86 5.67 25.61 -4.33
CA PHE A 86 6.50 24.90 -5.31
C PHE A 86 5.65 24.42 -6.49
N ALA A 87 4.48 23.79 -6.23
CA ALA A 87 3.60 23.31 -7.26
C ALA A 87 3.16 24.44 -8.21
N LYS A 88 2.77 25.60 -7.64
CA LYS A 88 2.43 26.81 -8.41
C LYS A 88 3.63 27.34 -9.20
N LYS A 89 4.82 27.40 -8.61
CA LYS A 89 6.05 27.91 -9.22
C LYS A 89 6.52 27.06 -10.40
N LYS A 90 6.48 25.73 -10.23
CA LYS A 90 6.98 24.77 -11.23
C LYS A 90 5.90 24.26 -12.19
N GLY A 91 4.63 24.61 -11.99
CA GLY A 91 3.51 24.17 -12.81
C GLY A 91 3.12 22.69 -12.61
N VAL A 92 3.60 22.06 -11.51
CA VAL A 92 3.34 20.63 -11.26
C VAL A 92 1.98 20.39 -10.59
N LYS A 93 1.43 19.21 -10.80
CA LYS A 93 0.13 18.83 -10.24
C LYS A 93 0.22 18.60 -8.74
N ILE A 94 -0.81 19.08 -8.01
CA ILE A 94 -0.99 18.78 -6.60
C ILE A 94 -2.38 18.17 -6.36
N PHE A 95 -2.43 17.07 -5.62
CA PHE A 95 -3.62 16.51 -5.01
C PHE A 95 -3.62 16.91 -3.54
N ASP A 96 -4.44 17.91 -3.21
CA ASP A 96 -4.51 18.50 -1.88
C ASP A 96 -5.27 17.58 -0.88
N ILE A 97 -5.56 18.07 0.31
CA ILE A 97 -6.08 17.33 1.49
C ILE A 97 -7.39 16.55 1.28
N ASN A 98 -8.07 16.69 0.16
CA ASN A 98 -9.37 16.09 -0.13
C ASN A 98 -9.33 14.90 -1.09
N ASN A 99 -8.19 14.23 -1.25
CA ASN A 99 -8.04 13.13 -2.20
C ASN A 99 -7.81 11.77 -1.50
N GLY A 100 -6.90 11.69 -0.55
CA GLY A 100 -6.53 10.45 0.14
C GLY A 100 -5.13 9.97 -0.19
N ILE A 101 -4.87 8.68 -0.05
CA ILE A 101 -3.56 8.05 -0.21
C ILE A 101 -3.03 8.26 -1.62
N GLY A 102 -1.78 8.76 -1.71
CA GLY A 102 -1.18 9.19 -2.96
C GLY A 102 -1.19 8.14 -4.06
N GLN A 103 -0.73 6.92 -3.78
CA GLN A 103 -0.67 5.83 -4.77
C GLN A 103 -2.07 5.47 -5.31
N HIS A 104 -3.07 5.39 -4.44
CA HIS A 104 -4.45 5.14 -4.85
C HIS A 104 -5.01 6.30 -5.66
N THR A 105 -4.73 7.54 -5.25
CA THR A 105 -5.12 8.76 -5.97
C THR A 105 -4.51 8.77 -7.38
N LEU A 106 -3.23 8.45 -7.51
CA LEU A 106 -2.57 8.35 -8.83
C LEU A 106 -3.22 7.28 -9.72
N LEU A 107 -3.55 6.12 -9.16
CA LEU A 107 -4.21 5.03 -9.87
C LEU A 107 -5.64 5.45 -10.32
N GLU A 108 -6.42 6.04 -9.42
CA GLU A 108 -7.80 6.47 -9.67
C GLU A 108 -7.91 7.63 -10.66
N HIS A 109 -6.87 8.45 -10.79
CA HIS A 109 -6.82 9.61 -11.71
C HIS A 109 -6.05 9.34 -13.02
N GLY A 110 -5.65 8.08 -13.29
CA GLY A 110 -5.08 7.69 -14.58
C GLY A 110 -3.62 8.08 -14.80
N TYR A 111 -2.88 8.36 -13.73
CA TYR A 111 -1.43 8.61 -13.82
C TYR A 111 -0.61 7.32 -13.97
N ILE A 112 -1.20 6.17 -13.66
CA ILE A 112 -0.53 4.88 -13.66
C ILE A 112 -0.99 4.05 -14.85
N LYS A 113 -0.02 3.57 -15.63
CA LYS A 113 -0.26 2.74 -16.81
C LYS A 113 0.65 1.52 -16.77
N PRO A 114 0.26 0.40 -17.39
CA PRO A 114 1.20 -0.69 -17.64
C PRO A 114 2.44 -0.15 -18.38
N TRP A 115 3.59 -0.78 -18.18
CA TRP A 115 4.89 -0.40 -18.74
C TRP A 115 5.54 0.85 -18.14
N SER A 116 4.87 1.63 -17.31
CA SER A 116 5.45 2.86 -16.77
C SER A 116 6.45 2.59 -15.65
N VAL A 117 7.46 3.44 -15.54
CA VAL A 117 8.41 3.53 -14.43
C VAL A 117 8.01 4.70 -13.54
N VAL A 118 7.66 4.42 -12.30
CA VAL A 118 7.15 5.39 -11.34
C VAL A 118 8.04 5.42 -10.10
N VAL A 119 8.44 6.60 -9.67
CA VAL A 119 9.20 6.78 -8.42
C VAL A 119 8.46 7.67 -7.45
N GLY A 120 8.63 7.41 -6.17
CA GLY A 120 7.99 8.22 -5.16
C GLY A 120 8.71 8.23 -3.81
N THR A 121 8.29 9.15 -2.95
CA THR A 121 8.82 9.28 -1.58
C THR A 121 8.19 8.29 -0.58
N ASP A 122 7.25 7.46 -1.03
CA ASP A 122 6.63 6.43 -0.19
C ASP A 122 7.19 5.04 -0.51
N SER A 123 7.49 4.24 0.52
CA SER A 123 8.01 2.88 0.35
C SER A 123 7.01 1.91 -0.28
N HIS A 124 5.69 2.19 -0.16
CA HIS A 124 4.63 1.36 -0.72
C HIS A 124 4.18 1.79 -2.13
N MET A 125 5.04 2.49 -2.88
CA MET A 125 4.80 2.70 -4.31
C MET A 125 4.63 1.39 -5.08
N ASN A 126 5.23 0.31 -4.58
CA ASN A 126 5.16 -1.04 -5.16
C ASN A 126 3.75 -1.60 -5.30
N LEU A 127 2.75 -1.10 -4.55
CA LEU A 127 1.35 -1.49 -4.77
C LEU A 127 0.86 -1.21 -6.21
N LEU A 128 1.49 -0.26 -6.91
CA LEU A 128 1.14 0.10 -8.28
C LEU A 128 1.56 -0.98 -9.31
N GLY A 129 2.32 -1.98 -8.91
CA GLY A 129 2.57 -3.18 -9.71
C GLY A 129 1.29 -3.95 -10.06
N VAL A 130 0.19 -3.72 -9.34
CA VAL A 130 -1.16 -4.22 -9.70
C VAL A 130 -1.62 -3.76 -11.10
N ALA A 131 -1.13 -2.61 -11.55
CA ALA A 131 -1.40 -2.06 -12.89
C ALA A 131 -0.34 -2.46 -13.93
N GLY A 132 0.64 -3.30 -13.58
CA GLY A 132 1.74 -3.64 -14.48
C GLY A 132 2.75 -2.50 -14.67
N SER A 133 2.95 -1.65 -13.65
CA SER A 133 3.95 -0.58 -13.64
C SER A 133 5.10 -0.92 -12.69
N PHE A 134 6.33 -0.59 -13.08
CA PHE A 134 7.48 -0.65 -12.16
C PHE A 134 7.48 0.59 -11.28
N ALA A 135 6.95 0.45 -10.07
CA ALA A 135 6.79 1.56 -9.13
C ALA A 135 7.56 1.28 -7.83
N THR A 136 8.41 2.22 -7.42
CA THR A 136 9.26 2.01 -6.24
C THR A 136 9.49 3.28 -5.45
N GLY A 137 9.58 3.14 -4.12
CA GLY A 137 10.06 4.19 -3.24
C GLY A 137 11.57 4.37 -3.39
N VAL A 138 12.03 5.61 -3.45
CA VAL A 138 13.45 5.95 -3.55
C VAL A 138 13.82 7.11 -2.64
N GLY A 139 15.13 7.31 -2.41
CA GLY A 139 15.64 8.34 -1.54
C GLY A 139 15.46 9.77 -2.09
N ILE A 140 15.64 10.78 -1.23
CA ILE A 140 15.48 12.19 -1.59
C ILE A 140 16.36 12.57 -2.79
N THR A 141 17.62 12.14 -2.81
CA THR A 141 18.56 12.46 -3.90
C THR A 141 18.10 11.87 -5.23
N ASP A 142 17.57 10.63 -5.22
CA ASP A 142 17.04 9.96 -6.41
C ASP A 142 15.78 10.67 -6.93
N ILE A 143 14.87 11.08 -6.04
CA ILE A 143 13.68 11.87 -6.41
C ILE A 143 14.09 13.18 -7.07
N VAL A 144 15.04 13.92 -6.47
CA VAL A 144 15.57 15.19 -7.00
C VAL A 144 16.19 14.99 -8.38
N THR A 145 16.98 13.91 -8.57
CA THR A 145 17.57 13.54 -9.85
C THR A 145 16.48 13.23 -10.90
N ALA A 146 15.51 12.40 -10.53
CA ALA A 146 14.40 12.04 -11.41
C ALA A 146 13.56 13.28 -11.79
N MET A 147 13.30 14.20 -10.84
CA MET A 147 12.59 15.45 -11.12
C MET A 147 13.34 16.37 -12.08
N ARG A 148 14.67 16.39 -12.02
CA ARG A 148 15.48 17.26 -12.88
C ARG A 148 15.70 16.70 -14.28
N TYR A 149 15.97 15.41 -14.37
CA TYR A 149 16.47 14.77 -15.61
C TYR A 149 15.48 13.78 -16.24
N GLY A 150 14.43 13.35 -15.54
CA GLY A 150 13.47 12.36 -16.04
C GLY A 150 14.05 10.95 -16.20
N ILE A 151 15.20 10.69 -15.58
CA ILE A 151 15.89 9.38 -15.61
C ILE A 151 16.38 8.98 -14.22
N LEU A 152 16.47 7.68 -13.98
CA LEU A 152 17.09 7.11 -12.79
C LEU A 152 17.77 5.79 -13.15
N TRP A 153 18.90 5.48 -12.47
CA TRP A 153 19.56 4.22 -12.68
C TRP A 153 18.97 3.11 -11.82
N TYR A 154 18.97 1.89 -12.35
CA TYR A 154 18.55 0.69 -11.62
C TYR A 154 19.50 -0.45 -11.90
N ARG A 155 19.71 -1.31 -10.90
CA ARG A 155 20.13 -2.67 -11.14
C ARG A 155 18.88 -3.50 -11.39
N VAL A 156 18.81 -4.23 -12.48
CA VAL A 156 17.69 -5.12 -12.79
C VAL A 156 17.58 -6.17 -11.69
N PRO A 157 16.45 -6.27 -10.94
CA PRO A 157 16.32 -7.26 -9.90
C PRO A 157 16.09 -8.65 -10.47
N GLU A 158 16.49 -9.68 -9.72
CA GLU A 158 15.97 -11.03 -9.93
C GLU A 158 14.47 -11.08 -9.64
N THR A 159 13.76 -12.02 -10.27
CA THR A 159 12.33 -12.19 -10.03
C THR A 159 12.05 -13.54 -9.38
N VAL A 160 11.26 -13.51 -8.30
CA VAL A 160 10.68 -14.69 -7.66
C VAL A 160 9.23 -14.82 -8.12
N LYS A 161 8.82 -16.02 -8.51
CA LYS A 161 7.44 -16.36 -8.79
C LYS A 161 6.79 -16.93 -7.54
N ILE A 162 5.65 -16.37 -7.12
CA ILE A 162 4.87 -16.88 -6.00
C ILE A 162 3.52 -17.36 -6.53
N ASN A 163 3.34 -18.66 -6.59
CA ASN A 163 2.09 -19.28 -6.99
C ASN A 163 1.20 -19.53 -5.76
N ILE A 164 -0.04 -19.02 -5.80
CA ILE A 164 -0.99 -19.17 -4.71
C ILE A 164 -2.22 -19.94 -5.24
N GLU A 165 -2.37 -21.16 -4.75
CA GLU A 165 -3.46 -22.07 -5.12
C GLU A 165 -4.48 -22.20 -3.99
N GLY A 166 -5.75 -22.42 -4.37
CA GLY A 166 -6.83 -22.69 -3.42
C GLY A 166 -7.83 -21.56 -3.29
N ARG A 167 -8.68 -21.64 -2.25
CA ARG A 167 -9.78 -20.71 -1.97
C ARG A 167 -9.79 -20.32 -0.50
N LEU A 168 -10.09 -19.05 -0.22
CA LEU A 168 -10.25 -18.57 1.14
C LEU A 168 -11.53 -19.12 1.78
N LYS A 169 -11.42 -19.51 3.04
CA LYS A 169 -12.57 -19.77 3.92
C LYS A 169 -13.28 -18.46 4.26
N GLU A 170 -14.51 -18.57 4.75
CA GLU A 170 -15.24 -17.41 5.25
C GLU A 170 -14.44 -16.69 6.35
N MET A 171 -14.46 -15.37 6.34
CA MET A 171 -13.70 -14.47 7.24
C MET A 171 -12.17 -14.50 7.11
N VAL A 172 -11.60 -15.30 6.21
CA VAL A 172 -10.19 -15.19 5.82
C VAL A 172 -10.09 -14.26 4.61
N THR A 173 -9.11 -13.39 4.58
CA THR A 173 -8.99 -12.32 3.58
C THR A 173 -7.62 -12.33 2.89
N PRO A 174 -7.42 -11.59 1.80
CA PRO A 174 -6.09 -11.44 1.17
C PRO A 174 -5.00 -10.92 2.13
N LYS A 175 -5.38 -10.19 3.20
CA LYS A 175 -4.45 -9.78 4.23
C LYS A 175 -3.88 -10.96 5.01
N ASP A 176 -4.71 -11.95 5.31
CA ASP A 176 -4.25 -13.15 6.01
C ASP A 176 -3.29 -13.96 5.14
N VAL A 177 -3.54 -14.01 3.81
CA VAL A 177 -2.65 -14.66 2.84
C VAL A 177 -1.27 -14.00 2.84
N ILE A 178 -1.22 -12.68 2.70
CA ILE A 178 0.08 -12.00 2.62
C ILE A 178 0.81 -11.98 3.97
N LEU A 179 0.09 -11.94 5.10
CA LEU A 179 0.72 -12.12 6.41
C LEU A 179 1.34 -13.50 6.55
N HIS A 180 0.66 -14.57 6.10
CA HIS A 180 1.22 -15.91 6.07
C HIS A 180 2.50 -15.96 5.23
N ILE A 181 2.50 -15.40 4.02
CA ILE A 181 3.67 -15.35 3.13
C ILE A 181 4.83 -14.57 3.79
N VAL A 182 4.55 -13.42 4.41
CA VAL A 182 5.56 -12.63 5.15
C VAL A 182 6.14 -13.43 6.31
N GLY A 183 5.31 -14.20 7.03
CA GLY A 183 5.77 -15.06 8.11
C GLY A 183 6.67 -16.21 7.66
N GLU A 184 6.39 -16.79 6.48
CA GLU A 184 7.20 -17.89 5.92
C GLU A 184 8.51 -17.40 5.28
N LEU A 185 8.50 -16.26 4.59
CA LEU A 185 9.68 -15.76 3.87
C LEU A 185 10.58 -14.86 4.73
N GLY A 186 10.04 -14.27 5.80
CA GLY A 186 10.76 -13.31 6.65
C GLY A 186 10.81 -11.89 6.08
N ALA A 187 11.22 -10.95 6.92
CA ALA A 187 11.26 -9.52 6.59
C ALA A 187 12.35 -9.14 5.57
N ASP A 188 13.29 -10.02 5.28
CA ASP A 188 14.41 -9.85 4.34
C ASP A 188 14.44 -10.90 3.22
N GLY A 189 13.45 -11.81 3.17
CA GLY A 189 13.45 -12.96 2.27
C GLY A 189 13.45 -12.61 0.77
N LEU A 190 13.03 -11.40 0.41
CA LEU A 190 12.97 -10.91 -0.98
C LEU A 190 13.88 -9.71 -1.23
N SER A 191 14.96 -9.56 -0.44
CA SER A 191 15.86 -8.41 -0.52
C SER A 191 16.26 -8.05 -1.95
N TYR A 192 15.81 -6.85 -2.38
CA TYR A 192 16.00 -6.29 -3.72
C TYR A 192 15.41 -7.12 -4.88
N LYS A 193 14.63 -8.14 -4.65
CA LYS A 193 13.99 -8.95 -5.70
C LYS A 193 12.68 -8.33 -6.17
N SER A 194 12.24 -8.62 -7.38
CA SER A 194 10.86 -8.45 -7.81
C SER A 194 10.06 -9.72 -7.55
N VAL A 195 8.75 -9.59 -7.42
CA VAL A 195 7.83 -10.70 -7.22
C VAL A 195 6.77 -10.70 -8.31
N GLU A 196 6.48 -11.85 -8.90
CA GLU A 196 5.32 -12.06 -9.73
C GLU A 196 4.38 -13.06 -9.05
N PHE A 197 3.18 -12.60 -8.66
CA PHE A 197 2.15 -13.45 -8.08
C PHE A 197 1.30 -14.09 -9.18
N ASP A 198 1.08 -15.40 -9.09
CA ASP A 198 0.25 -16.18 -10.00
C ASP A 198 -0.54 -17.25 -9.21
N GLY A 199 -1.26 -18.11 -9.91
CA GLY A 199 -2.06 -19.20 -9.34
C GLY A 199 -3.56 -18.96 -9.42
N SER A 200 -4.33 -19.98 -9.05
CA SER A 200 -5.79 -19.97 -9.16
C SER A 200 -6.44 -18.91 -8.24
N PHE A 201 -5.87 -18.67 -7.08
CA PHE A 201 -6.32 -17.61 -6.17
C PHE A 201 -6.18 -16.24 -6.82
N ILE A 202 -5.02 -15.95 -7.40
CA ILE A 202 -4.70 -14.64 -7.99
C ILE A 202 -5.60 -14.32 -9.20
N LYS A 203 -5.91 -15.32 -10.04
CA LYS A 203 -6.78 -15.14 -11.22
C LYS A 203 -8.16 -14.60 -10.86
N ASN A 204 -8.68 -15.01 -9.71
CA ASN A 204 -10.00 -14.63 -9.21
C ASN A 204 -9.99 -13.42 -8.26
N LEU A 205 -8.82 -12.85 -7.97
CA LEU A 205 -8.68 -11.78 -7.00
C LEU A 205 -9.00 -10.42 -7.64
N GLY A 206 -9.90 -9.65 -7.00
CA GLY A 206 -10.25 -8.29 -7.38
C GLY A 206 -9.17 -7.27 -7.04
N LEU A 207 -9.36 -6.02 -7.47
CA LEU A 207 -8.38 -4.93 -7.34
C LEU A 207 -7.88 -4.75 -5.90
N ASP A 208 -8.78 -4.70 -4.92
CA ASP A 208 -8.43 -4.40 -3.53
C ASP A 208 -7.54 -5.48 -2.92
N GLY A 209 -7.85 -6.76 -3.17
CA GLY A 209 -7.00 -7.86 -2.72
C GLY A 209 -5.64 -7.92 -3.42
N ARG A 210 -5.57 -7.59 -4.72
CA ARG A 210 -4.30 -7.49 -5.46
C ARG A 210 -3.41 -6.39 -4.90
N ILE A 211 -3.98 -5.23 -4.57
CA ILE A 211 -3.27 -4.14 -3.89
C ILE A 211 -2.73 -4.60 -2.54
N THR A 212 -3.51 -5.36 -1.77
CA THR A 212 -3.07 -5.91 -0.48
C THR A 212 -1.81 -6.76 -0.64
N LEU A 213 -1.78 -7.67 -1.62
CA LEU A 213 -0.61 -8.53 -1.86
C LEU A 213 0.61 -7.71 -2.32
N THR A 214 0.45 -6.90 -3.38
CA THR A 214 1.58 -6.15 -3.95
C THR A 214 2.14 -5.12 -2.97
N SER A 215 1.31 -4.48 -2.16
CA SER A 215 1.73 -3.52 -1.13
C SER A 215 2.68 -4.13 -0.10
N MET A 216 2.42 -5.36 0.34
CA MET A 216 3.17 -6.00 1.42
C MET A 216 4.51 -6.62 0.99
N VAL A 217 4.81 -6.65 -0.30
CA VAL A 217 6.14 -7.09 -0.80
C VAL A 217 7.28 -6.25 -0.20
N THR A 218 7.02 -4.97 0.07
CA THR A 218 7.96 -4.08 0.77
C THR A 218 8.33 -4.59 2.17
N GLU A 219 7.46 -5.33 2.84
CA GLU A 219 7.70 -5.84 4.20
C GLU A 219 8.54 -7.13 4.22
N MET A 220 8.89 -7.64 3.03
CA MET A 220 9.87 -8.70 2.80
C MET A 220 11.14 -8.17 2.12
N ASP A 221 11.37 -6.83 2.18
CA ASP A 221 12.47 -6.10 1.52
C ASP A 221 12.47 -6.20 -0.02
N GLY A 222 11.35 -6.62 -0.61
CA GLY A 222 11.18 -6.73 -2.06
C GLY A 222 11.06 -5.36 -2.75
N LYS A 223 11.61 -5.28 -3.97
CA LYS A 223 11.64 -4.04 -4.76
C LYS A 223 10.29 -3.69 -5.36
N ILE A 224 9.56 -4.69 -5.86
CA ILE A 224 8.27 -4.52 -6.52
C ILE A 224 7.51 -5.85 -6.52
N GLY A 225 6.18 -5.80 -6.36
CA GLY A 225 5.29 -6.92 -6.58
C GLY A 225 4.42 -6.69 -7.81
N PHE A 226 4.37 -7.65 -8.71
CA PHE A 226 3.50 -7.63 -9.88
C PHE A 226 2.40 -8.67 -9.79
N ILE A 227 1.24 -8.30 -10.32
CA ILE A 227 0.17 -9.23 -10.66
C ILE A 227 -0.27 -8.89 -12.08
N GLU A 228 -0.26 -9.87 -12.98
CA GLU A 228 -0.74 -9.64 -14.35
C GLU A 228 -2.15 -9.03 -14.33
N PRO A 229 -2.36 -7.86 -14.97
CA PRO A 229 -3.66 -7.21 -14.98
C PRO A 229 -4.72 -8.08 -15.68
N ASN A 230 -5.76 -8.47 -14.95
CA ASN A 230 -6.91 -9.18 -15.50
C ASN A 230 -7.89 -8.22 -16.20
N LYS A 231 -8.99 -8.75 -16.74
CA LYS A 231 -10.00 -7.94 -17.44
C LYS A 231 -10.59 -6.82 -16.59
N GLU A 232 -10.80 -7.06 -15.29
CA GLU A 232 -11.31 -6.07 -14.35
C GLU A 232 -10.34 -4.89 -14.23
N ILE A 233 -9.06 -5.17 -13.98
CA ILE A 233 -8.02 -4.14 -13.87
C ILE A 233 -7.83 -3.38 -15.18
N ILE A 234 -7.84 -4.09 -16.31
CA ILE A 234 -7.72 -3.46 -17.64
C ILE A 234 -8.91 -2.53 -17.88
N ASN A 235 -10.12 -2.93 -17.57
CA ASN A 235 -11.31 -2.09 -17.71
C ASN A 235 -11.24 -0.87 -16.80
N PHE A 236 -10.88 -1.05 -15.52
CA PHE A 236 -10.66 0.04 -14.59
C PHE A 236 -9.62 1.06 -15.12
N LEU A 237 -8.51 0.57 -15.67
CA LEU A 237 -7.48 1.45 -16.25
C LEU A 237 -7.96 2.16 -17.53
N ARG A 238 -8.74 1.48 -18.40
CA ARG A 238 -9.29 2.06 -19.63
C ARG A 238 -10.28 3.19 -19.37
N GLU A 239 -11.01 3.14 -18.27
CA GLU A 239 -11.89 4.25 -17.87
C GLU A 239 -11.11 5.51 -17.49
N LYS A 240 -9.84 5.38 -17.11
CA LYS A 240 -8.97 6.46 -16.60
C LYS A 240 -7.91 6.87 -17.61
N CYS A 241 -7.48 5.97 -18.47
CA CYS A 241 -6.36 6.16 -19.38
C CYS A 241 -6.72 5.68 -20.80
N ASN A 242 -6.26 6.42 -21.79
CA ASN A 242 -6.30 5.99 -23.18
C ASN A 242 -5.14 5.03 -23.50
N ASN A 243 -5.34 4.15 -24.50
CA ASN A 243 -4.30 3.28 -25.06
C ASN A 243 -3.58 2.39 -24.02
N ILE A 244 -4.37 1.57 -23.31
CA ILE A 244 -3.81 0.60 -22.36
C ILE A 244 -3.30 -0.63 -23.11
N GLU A 245 -1.98 -0.79 -23.14
CA GLU A 245 -1.27 -1.99 -23.58
C GLU A 245 -1.02 -2.89 -22.36
N THR A 246 -1.47 -4.13 -22.38
CA THR A 246 -1.27 -5.07 -21.27
C THR A 246 0.19 -5.55 -21.22
N ILE A 247 0.61 -5.96 -20.03
CA ILE A 247 1.93 -6.56 -19.81
C ILE A 247 1.78 -7.90 -19.07
N LYS A 248 2.57 -8.88 -19.51
CA LYS A 248 2.75 -10.16 -18.84
C LYS A 248 4.18 -10.66 -19.07
N ALA A 249 4.65 -11.57 -18.23
CA ALA A 249 5.88 -12.30 -18.48
C ALA A 249 5.77 -13.17 -19.74
N ASP A 250 6.90 -13.51 -20.33
CA ASP A 250 6.93 -14.51 -21.40
C ASP A 250 6.68 -15.91 -20.84
N GLU A 251 6.19 -16.84 -21.68
CA GLU A 251 5.87 -18.19 -21.23
C GLU A 251 7.12 -18.97 -20.79
N ASP A 252 8.26 -18.63 -21.37
CA ASP A 252 9.58 -19.18 -21.06
C ASP A 252 10.42 -18.22 -20.20
N ALA A 253 9.78 -17.30 -19.43
CA ALA A 253 10.48 -16.41 -18.50
C ALA A 253 11.19 -17.21 -17.40
N GLU A 254 12.43 -16.83 -17.09
CA GLU A 254 13.24 -17.46 -16.05
C GLU A 254 13.08 -16.70 -14.72
N TYR A 255 12.76 -17.46 -13.66
CA TYR A 255 12.65 -16.96 -12.30
C TYR A 255 13.82 -17.47 -11.46
N SER A 256 14.35 -16.63 -10.56
CA SER A 256 15.38 -17.08 -9.62
C SER A 256 14.88 -18.14 -8.66
N GLU A 257 13.57 -18.13 -8.39
CA GLU A 257 12.90 -19.08 -7.52
C GLU A 257 11.40 -19.12 -7.84
N THR A 258 10.78 -20.28 -7.66
CA THR A 258 9.32 -20.43 -7.69
C THR A 258 8.86 -21.02 -6.36
N ILE A 259 7.96 -20.32 -5.67
CA ILE A 259 7.44 -20.70 -4.36
C ILE A 259 5.95 -20.97 -4.47
N GLU A 260 5.50 -22.08 -3.90
CA GLU A 260 4.11 -22.55 -3.97
C GLU A 260 3.44 -22.41 -2.59
N PHE A 261 2.25 -21.79 -2.55
CA PHE A 261 1.41 -21.73 -1.37
C PHE A 261 0.04 -22.33 -1.66
N ASN A 262 -0.45 -23.20 -0.77
CA ASN A 262 -1.83 -23.67 -0.79
C ASN A 262 -2.59 -23.05 0.39
N ILE A 263 -3.67 -22.32 0.09
CA ILE A 263 -4.43 -21.54 1.08
C ILE A 263 -5.78 -22.16 1.46
N ASP A 264 -6.12 -23.38 1.02
CA ASP A 264 -7.40 -24.01 1.32
C ASP A 264 -7.67 -24.19 2.82
N ASN A 265 -6.61 -24.36 3.59
CA ASN A 265 -6.68 -24.52 5.04
C ASN A 265 -6.16 -23.31 5.82
N LEU A 266 -5.90 -22.19 5.15
CA LEU A 266 -5.43 -20.98 5.84
C LEU A 266 -6.47 -20.51 6.86
N GLU A 267 -5.97 -20.17 8.05
CA GLU A 267 -6.73 -19.58 9.15
C GLU A 267 -6.46 -18.07 9.20
N PRO A 268 -7.27 -17.28 9.93
CA PRO A 268 -6.94 -15.88 10.18
C PRO A 268 -5.56 -15.74 10.81
N MET A 269 -4.74 -14.85 10.25
CA MET A 269 -3.35 -14.64 10.63
C MET A 269 -3.16 -13.30 11.32
N ILE A 270 -2.17 -13.24 12.20
CA ILE A 270 -1.79 -12.03 12.94
C ILE A 270 -0.27 -11.91 12.98
N SER A 271 0.24 -10.72 12.65
CA SER A 271 1.65 -10.39 12.91
C SER A 271 1.76 -9.75 14.30
N CYS A 272 2.52 -10.41 15.17
CA CYS A 272 2.75 -9.96 16.54
C CYS A 272 3.83 -8.87 16.60
N PRO A 273 3.86 -7.99 17.62
CA PRO A 273 4.95 -7.03 17.81
C PRO A 273 6.30 -7.78 17.95
N HIS A 274 7.47 -7.24 17.48
CA HIS A 274 7.63 -5.90 16.89
C HIS A 274 8.20 -6.02 15.47
N SER A 275 7.82 -7.05 14.71
CA SER A 275 8.26 -7.29 13.33
C SER A 275 7.11 -7.82 12.48
N PRO A 276 6.97 -7.38 11.20
CA PRO A 276 5.89 -7.84 10.32
C PRO A 276 5.88 -9.35 10.08
N ASP A 277 7.02 -10.01 10.16
CA ASP A 277 7.22 -11.44 9.95
C ASP A 277 7.02 -12.31 11.20
N ASN A 278 6.76 -11.69 12.37
CA ASN A 278 6.38 -12.45 13.58
C ASN A 278 4.92 -12.90 13.50
N VAL A 279 4.61 -13.75 12.54
CA VAL A 279 3.25 -14.14 12.17
C VAL A 279 2.84 -15.45 12.85
N LYS A 280 1.57 -15.49 13.30
CA LYS A 280 0.93 -16.65 13.93
C LYS A 280 -0.54 -16.72 13.54
N PRO A 281 -1.19 -17.90 13.66
CA PRO A 281 -2.65 -17.97 13.67
C PRO A 281 -3.25 -17.12 14.82
N VAL A 282 -4.34 -16.39 14.54
CA VAL A 282 -5.01 -15.52 15.54
C VAL A 282 -5.37 -16.28 16.80
N ARG A 283 -5.76 -17.55 16.69
CA ARG A 283 -6.13 -18.40 17.86
C ARG A 283 -5.03 -18.54 18.92
N GLU A 284 -3.75 -18.37 18.55
CA GLU A 284 -2.62 -18.53 19.48
C GLU A 284 -2.45 -17.34 20.43
N VAL A 285 -3.03 -16.18 20.06
CA VAL A 285 -2.97 -14.94 20.85
C VAL A 285 -4.36 -14.41 21.21
N GLU A 286 -5.41 -15.21 20.93
CA GLU A 286 -6.80 -14.87 21.25
C GLU A 286 -6.96 -14.57 22.75
N GLY A 287 -7.77 -13.55 23.10
CA GLY A 287 -7.98 -13.10 24.47
C GLY A 287 -6.97 -12.04 24.96
N THR A 288 -5.96 -11.69 24.17
CA THR A 288 -5.08 -10.56 24.50
C THR A 288 -5.89 -9.26 24.48
N GLU A 289 -5.91 -8.51 25.60
CA GLU A 289 -6.61 -7.23 25.72
C GLU A 289 -6.05 -6.18 24.75
N ILE A 290 -6.92 -5.37 24.17
CA ILE A 290 -6.57 -4.30 23.25
C ILE A 290 -7.25 -2.98 23.62
N ASN A 291 -6.55 -1.87 23.37
CA ASN A 291 -7.04 -0.52 23.65
C ASN A 291 -7.55 0.19 22.40
N GLN A 292 -7.07 -0.23 21.22
CA GLN A 292 -7.41 0.42 19.98
C GLN A 292 -7.42 -0.56 18.81
N VAL A 293 -8.26 -0.24 17.83
CA VAL A 293 -8.27 -0.89 16.51
C VAL A 293 -8.21 0.19 15.43
N PHE A 294 -7.36 -0.01 14.44
CA PHE A 294 -7.27 0.82 13.25
C PHE A 294 -7.61 0.01 11.99
N ILE A 295 -8.59 0.45 11.22
CA ILE A 295 -8.94 -0.08 9.90
C ILE A 295 -8.69 1.00 8.86
N GLY A 296 -7.76 0.76 7.95
CA GLY A 296 -7.33 1.74 6.94
C GLY A 296 -5.98 1.39 6.34
N SER A 297 -5.26 2.40 5.87
CA SER A 297 -3.94 2.35 5.22
C SER A 297 -3.98 2.05 3.71
N CYS A 298 -2.80 2.12 3.07
CA CYS A 298 -2.65 1.79 1.65
C CYS A 298 -2.92 0.32 1.33
N THR A 299 -2.83 -0.57 2.31
CA THR A 299 -3.07 -2.00 2.15
C THR A 299 -4.54 -2.36 2.30
N ASN A 300 -5.22 -1.85 3.34
CA ASN A 300 -6.57 -2.29 3.72
C ASN A 300 -7.49 -1.13 4.12
N GLY A 301 -7.60 -0.10 3.29
CA GLY A 301 -8.53 1.01 3.44
C GLY A 301 -9.49 1.15 2.26
N ARG A 302 -9.58 0.16 1.37
CA ARG A 302 -10.44 0.19 0.21
C ARG A 302 -11.84 -0.37 0.49
N ILE A 303 -12.70 -0.36 -0.52
CA ILE A 303 -14.13 -0.60 -0.29
C ILE A 303 -14.43 -2.01 0.21
N GLU A 304 -13.75 -3.04 -0.29
CA GLU A 304 -13.96 -4.43 0.15
C GLU A 304 -13.51 -4.65 1.61
N ASP A 305 -12.46 -3.96 2.05
CA ASP A 305 -12.02 -3.98 3.44
C ASP A 305 -13.09 -3.39 4.36
N LEU A 306 -13.67 -2.24 3.95
CA LEU A 306 -14.72 -1.57 4.70
C LEU A 306 -16.02 -2.40 4.72
N ARG A 307 -16.39 -3.03 3.61
CA ARG A 307 -17.53 -3.95 3.54
C ARG A 307 -17.36 -5.13 4.49
N THR A 308 -16.16 -5.72 4.50
CA THR A 308 -15.83 -6.85 5.39
C THR A 308 -15.97 -6.45 6.85
N ALA A 309 -15.41 -5.33 7.25
CA ALA A 309 -15.51 -4.83 8.62
C ALA A 309 -16.95 -4.46 9.00
N ALA A 310 -17.67 -3.77 8.10
CA ALA A 310 -19.06 -3.35 8.33
C ALA A 310 -20.01 -4.55 8.47
N LYS A 311 -19.81 -5.65 7.72
CA LYS A 311 -20.59 -6.89 7.86
C LYS A 311 -20.54 -7.42 9.29
N ILE A 312 -19.38 -7.35 9.93
CA ILE A 312 -19.16 -7.83 11.30
C ILE A 312 -19.75 -6.88 12.35
N LEU A 313 -19.63 -5.56 12.12
CA LEU A 313 -20.04 -4.52 13.07
C LEU A 313 -21.52 -4.14 12.98
N LYS A 314 -22.23 -4.52 11.91
CA LYS A 314 -23.64 -4.16 11.68
C LYS A 314 -24.53 -4.55 12.88
N ASN A 315 -25.29 -3.57 13.39
CA ASN A 315 -26.20 -3.72 14.54
C ASN A 315 -25.50 -4.13 15.86
N LYS A 316 -24.18 -3.93 15.95
CA LYS A 316 -23.40 -4.24 17.15
C LYS A 316 -22.68 -2.98 17.66
N LYS A 317 -22.19 -3.01 18.88
CA LYS A 317 -21.38 -1.96 19.49
C LYS A 317 -19.99 -2.49 19.79
N ILE A 318 -18.97 -1.65 19.58
CA ILE A 318 -17.61 -1.97 20.01
C ILE A 318 -17.51 -2.00 21.53
N SER A 319 -16.52 -2.70 22.04
CA SER A 319 -16.21 -2.74 23.47
C SER A 319 -15.97 -1.33 24.02
N LYS A 320 -16.45 -1.05 25.24
CA LYS A 320 -16.25 0.23 25.93
C LYS A 320 -14.77 0.53 26.21
N ASN A 321 -13.94 -0.50 26.26
CA ASN A 321 -12.50 -0.38 26.54
C ASN A 321 -11.66 -0.23 25.24
N CYS A 322 -12.31 -0.26 24.06
CA CYS A 322 -11.63 -0.22 22.77
C CYS A 322 -12.03 1.04 21.98
N ARG A 323 -11.06 1.69 21.38
CA ARG A 323 -11.26 2.76 20.39
C ARG A 323 -11.18 2.16 18.99
N LEU A 324 -12.16 2.36 18.13
CA LEU A 324 -12.10 1.95 16.73
C LEU A 324 -11.94 3.19 15.84
N ILE A 325 -10.90 3.21 15.03
CA ILE A 325 -10.62 4.26 14.05
C ILE A 325 -10.71 3.64 12.66
N VAL A 326 -11.53 4.22 11.80
CA VAL A 326 -11.72 3.77 10.41
C VAL A 326 -11.34 4.91 9.46
N THR A 327 -10.45 4.62 8.53
CA THR A 327 -9.97 5.60 7.55
C THR A 327 -10.05 5.02 6.14
N PRO A 328 -11.00 5.48 5.30
CA PRO A 328 -11.05 5.11 3.89
C PRO A 328 -9.78 5.54 3.14
N ALA A 329 -9.35 4.76 2.14
CA ALA A 329 -8.11 5.02 1.42
C ALA A 329 -8.16 6.32 0.60
N THR A 330 -9.29 6.60 -0.07
CA THR A 330 -9.47 7.77 -0.93
C THR A 330 -10.84 8.41 -0.72
N MET A 331 -11.01 9.62 -1.23
CA MET A 331 -12.30 10.30 -1.24
C MET A 331 -13.35 9.55 -2.09
N ASN A 332 -12.92 8.84 -3.14
CA ASN A 332 -13.83 8.00 -3.93
C ASN A 332 -14.34 6.82 -3.10
N VAL A 333 -13.47 6.15 -2.38
CA VAL A 333 -13.84 5.07 -1.44
C VAL A 333 -14.73 5.61 -0.32
N PHE A 334 -14.43 6.81 0.22
CA PHE A 334 -15.27 7.46 1.24
C PHE A 334 -16.70 7.69 0.73
N LYS A 335 -16.85 8.27 -0.47
CA LYS A 335 -18.15 8.51 -1.10
C LYS A 335 -18.92 7.22 -1.33
N GLN A 336 -18.25 6.20 -1.87
CA GLN A 336 -18.85 4.88 -2.07
C GLN A 336 -19.30 4.26 -0.74
N ALA A 337 -18.48 4.33 0.30
CA ALA A 337 -18.83 3.83 1.63
C ALA A 337 -20.00 4.63 2.25
N LEU A 338 -20.14 5.92 1.95
CA LEU A 338 -21.29 6.75 2.34
C LEU A 338 -22.55 6.27 1.63
N ASP A 339 -22.49 6.11 0.31
CA ASP A 339 -23.63 5.71 -0.53
C ASP A 339 -24.13 4.30 -0.16
N GLU A 340 -23.22 3.38 0.20
CA GLU A 340 -23.54 2.04 0.67
C GLU A 340 -23.97 1.99 2.16
N GLY A 341 -23.95 3.12 2.87
CA GLY A 341 -24.32 3.20 4.28
C GLY A 341 -23.29 2.61 5.25
N LEU A 342 -22.08 2.28 4.79
CA LEU A 342 -21.02 1.67 5.63
C LEU A 342 -20.54 2.64 6.71
N LEU A 343 -20.43 3.95 6.39
CA LEU A 343 -20.02 4.96 7.36
C LEU A 343 -21.03 5.08 8.52
N ARG A 344 -22.32 4.89 8.22
CA ARG A 344 -23.37 4.83 9.24
C ARG A 344 -23.18 3.64 10.17
N ILE A 345 -22.91 2.44 9.61
CA ILE A 345 -22.65 1.24 10.39
C ILE A 345 -21.47 1.45 11.34
N PHE A 346 -20.36 2.02 10.86
CA PHE A 346 -19.20 2.30 11.70
C PHE A 346 -19.51 3.29 12.83
N THR A 347 -20.16 4.40 12.52
CA THR A 347 -20.50 5.42 13.53
C THR A 347 -21.54 4.90 14.53
N GLU A 348 -22.54 4.14 14.08
CA GLU A 348 -23.49 3.47 14.96
C GLU A 348 -22.80 2.42 15.84
N ALA A 349 -21.79 1.71 15.36
CA ALA A 349 -21.00 0.80 16.18
C ALA A 349 -20.12 1.51 17.24
N GLY A 350 -19.89 2.83 17.09
CA GLY A 350 -19.07 3.63 18.00
C GLY A 350 -17.67 3.94 17.47
N ALA A 351 -17.41 3.72 16.18
CA ALA A 351 -16.15 4.06 15.56
C ALA A 351 -16.01 5.56 15.25
N VAL A 352 -14.78 6.04 15.24
CA VAL A 352 -14.40 7.35 14.68
C VAL A 352 -14.00 7.14 13.22
N VAL A 353 -14.76 7.74 12.29
CA VAL A 353 -14.39 7.76 10.86
C VAL A 353 -13.63 9.04 10.58
N THR A 354 -12.45 8.91 9.95
CA THR A 354 -11.55 10.04 9.70
C THR A 354 -11.46 10.37 8.20
N ASN A 355 -10.81 11.48 7.88
CA ASN A 355 -10.52 11.86 6.50
C ASN A 355 -9.70 10.78 5.79
N PRO A 356 -9.99 10.52 4.49
CA PRO A 356 -9.19 9.61 3.67
C PRO A 356 -7.71 9.97 3.68
N SER A 357 -6.87 9.02 4.11
CA SER A 357 -5.42 9.23 4.27
C SER A 357 -4.68 7.92 4.57
N CYS A 358 -3.35 7.98 4.63
CA CYS A 358 -2.53 6.91 5.23
C CYS A 358 -2.78 6.75 6.74
N ALA A 359 -3.29 7.78 7.40
CA ALA A 359 -3.68 7.79 8.80
C ALA A 359 -2.61 7.22 9.74
N LEU A 360 -2.98 6.21 10.54
CA LEU A 360 -2.11 5.58 11.53
C LEU A 360 -1.07 4.60 10.95
N CYS A 361 -0.62 4.81 9.71
CA CYS A 361 0.63 4.19 9.25
C CYS A 361 1.86 4.73 9.99
N THR A 362 1.73 5.88 10.64
CA THR A 362 2.77 6.53 11.46
C THR A 362 2.13 7.53 12.42
N ILE A 363 2.95 8.13 13.30
CA ILE A 363 2.53 9.19 14.26
C ILE A 363 2.02 10.49 13.61
N GLY A 364 1.96 10.55 12.30
CA GLY A 364 1.52 11.73 11.55
C GLY A 364 0.01 12.02 11.61
N HIS A 365 -0.80 11.20 12.28
CA HIS A 365 -2.26 11.30 12.34
C HIS A 365 -2.77 11.24 13.80
N PRO A 366 -3.91 11.91 14.12
CA PRO A 366 -4.58 11.73 15.42
C PRO A 366 -4.96 10.26 15.68
N GLY A 367 -4.83 9.81 16.93
CA GLY A 367 -5.10 8.42 17.35
C GLY A 367 -3.84 7.64 17.71
N VAL A 368 -2.72 8.34 17.96
CA VAL A 368 -1.49 7.71 18.46
C VAL A 368 -1.72 7.02 19.80
N LEU A 369 -0.91 6.00 20.06
CA LEU A 369 -0.98 5.18 21.27
C LEU A 369 -0.31 5.88 22.45
N ALA A 370 -0.86 5.65 23.63
CA ALA A 370 -0.19 5.89 24.89
C ALA A 370 0.83 4.77 25.20
N GLU A 371 1.69 5.00 26.16
CA GLU A 371 2.61 3.98 26.69
C GLU A 371 1.81 2.81 27.26
N GLY A 372 2.17 1.59 26.86
CA GLY A 372 1.48 0.37 27.24
C GLY A 372 0.21 0.05 26.43
N ASP A 373 -0.31 0.96 25.61
CA ASP A 373 -1.46 0.67 24.74
C ASP A 373 -1.14 -0.44 23.74
N VAL A 374 -2.13 -1.30 23.49
CA VAL A 374 -2.11 -2.35 22.47
C VAL A 374 -3.10 -2.02 21.37
N THR A 375 -2.66 -2.05 20.10
CA THR A 375 -3.53 -1.81 18.94
C THR A 375 -3.48 -2.96 17.96
N LEU A 376 -4.64 -3.27 17.36
CA LEU A 376 -4.71 -4.01 16.12
C LEU A 376 -4.77 -3.03 14.95
N SER A 377 -4.04 -3.31 13.89
CA SER A 377 -3.93 -2.43 12.74
C SER A 377 -3.99 -3.23 11.44
N THR A 378 -4.73 -2.73 10.47
CA THR A 378 -4.71 -3.27 9.11
C THR A 378 -3.60 -2.64 8.25
N SER A 379 -2.71 -1.82 8.85
CA SER A 379 -1.55 -1.24 8.18
C SER A 379 -0.45 -2.28 7.90
N ASN A 380 0.72 -1.82 7.48
CA ASN A 380 1.77 -2.67 6.94
C ASN A 380 2.86 -3.01 7.96
N ARG A 381 3.09 -2.14 8.96
CA ARG A 381 4.27 -2.18 9.84
C ARG A 381 3.90 -2.07 11.30
N ASN A 382 4.60 -2.85 12.14
CA ASN A 382 4.39 -2.90 13.59
C ASN A 382 5.66 -2.67 14.40
N TYR A 383 6.64 -1.97 13.82
CA TYR A 383 7.90 -1.62 14.52
C TYR A 383 7.64 -0.75 15.77
N PRO A 384 8.50 -0.83 16.80
CA PRO A 384 8.41 -0.01 18.00
C PRO A 384 8.32 1.50 17.67
N GLY A 385 7.41 2.20 18.32
CA GLY A 385 7.23 3.64 18.15
C GLY A 385 6.53 4.09 16.88
N LYS A 386 6.10 3.17 16.01
CA LYS A 386 5.47 3.49 14.72
C LYS A 386 4.22 4.36 14.83
N ILE A 387 3.36 4.11 15.82
CA ILE A 387 2.15 4.89 16.10
C ILE A 387 2.10 5.39 17.56
N GLY A 388 3.23 5.49 18.23
CA GLY A 388 3.35 5.96 19.61
C GLY A 388 4.46 5.25 20.34
N LYS A 389 5.19 5.99 21.18
CA LYS A 389 6.29 5.43 21.95
C LYS A 389 5.73 4.53 23.06
N GLY A 390 6.21 3.30 23.15
CA GLY A 390 5.81 2.33 24.19
C GLY A 390 4.51 1.57 23.92
N GLY A 391 3.81 1.84 22.78
CA GLY A 391 2.67 1.05 22.36
C GLY A 391 3.07 -0.18 21.55
N SER A 392 2.24 -1.22 21.59
CA SER A 392 2.39 -2.46 20.82
C SER A 392 1.38 -2.53 19.69
N ILE A 393 1.85 -2.94 18.50
CA ILE A 393 1.04 -3.00 17.28
C ILE A 393 1.01 -4.44 16.77
N TYR A 394 -0.19 -4.97 16.57
CA TYR A 394 -0.43 -6.23 15.86
C TYR A 394 -0.99 -5.92 14.48
N LEU A 395 -0.51 -6.62 13.44
CA LEU A 395 -1.07 -6.49 12.10
C LEU A 395 -2.09 -7.60 11.87
N VAL A 396 -3.26 -7.21 11.36
CA VAL A 396 -4.40 -8.12 11.17
C VAL A 396 -5.19 -7.77 9.92
N SER A 397 -6.08 -8.70 9.53
CA SER A 397 -7.08 -8.44 8.50
C SER A 397 -8.22 -7.53 9.00
N PRO A 398 -8.97 -6.88 8.09
CA PRO A 398 -10.17 -6.12 8.46
C PRO A 398 -11.22 -6.94 9.23
N ALA A 399 -11.32 -8.25 8.93
CA ALA A 399 -12.23 -9.15 9.62
C ALA A 399 -11.81 -9.35 11.09
N THR A 400 -10.55 -9.69 11.32
CA THR A 400 -9.98 -9.85 12.67
C THR A 400 -10.03 -8.54 13.45
N ALA A 401 -9.73 -7.41 12.80
CA ALA A 401 -9.80 -6.08 13.40
C ALA A 401 -11.22 -5.76 13.90
N ALA A 402 -12.22 -5.95 13.04
CA ALA A 402 -13.62 -5.66 13.39
C ALA A 402 -14.15 -6.61 14.48
N ALA A 403 -13.82 -7.91 14.40
CA ALA A 403 -14.18 -8.88 15.42
C ALA A 403 -13.59 -8.50 16.79
N SER A 404 -12.32 -8.18 16.83
CA SER A 404 -11.61 -7.82 18.07
C SER A 404 -12.14 -6.52 18.68
N ALA A 405 -12.53 -5.55 17.86
CA ALA A 405 -13.13 -4.30 18.34
C ALA A 405 -14.44 -4.53 19.12
N LEU A 406 -15.23 -5.55 18.77
CA LEU A 406 -16.47 -5.89 19.49
C LEU A 406 -16.19 -6.38 20.92
N TYR A 407 -15.09 -7.10 21.12
CA TYR A 407 -14.79 -7.76 22.40
C TYR A 407 -13.78 -6.96 23.26
N GLY A 408 -12.99 -6.07 22.66
CA GLY A 408 -11.89 -5.38 23.36
C GLY A 408 -10.67 -6.29 23.61
N GLU A 409 -10.61 -7.40 22.91
CA GLU A 409 -9.53 -8.38 22.93
C GLU A 409 -9.29 -8.96 21.54
N ILE A 410 -8.14 -9.57 21.29
CA ILE A 410 -7.89 -10.28 20.04
C ILE A 410 -8.90 -11.42 19.90
N LYS A 411 -9.64 -11.43 18.78
CA LYS A 411 -10.71 -12.39 18.51
C LYS A 411 -10.62 -12.99 17.12
N ASP A 412 -10.70 -14.31 17.05
CA ASP A 412 -10.81 -15.04 15.79
C ASP A 412 -12.18 -14.75 15.11
N PRO A 413 -12.22 -14.10 13.93
CA PRO A 413 -13.46 -13.74 13.27
C PRO A 413 -14.29 -14.95 12.83
N THR A 414 -13.69 -16.12 12.64
CA THR A 414 -14.38 -17.36 12.25
C THR A 414 -15.21 -17.96 13.38
N ARG A 415 -14.97 -17.52 14.63
CA ARG A 415 -15.64 -17.99 15.84
C ARG A 415 -16.73 -17.06 16.37
N LEU A 416 -17.07 -16.02 15.59
CA LEU A 416 -18.16 -15.14 15.96
C LEU A 416 -19.48 -15.91 15.97
N LYS A 417 -20.16 -15.93 17.11
CA LYS A 417 -21.55 -16.39 17.17
C LYS A 417 -22.41 -15.36 16.44
N GLY A 418 -23.20 -15.81 15.48
CA GLY A 418 -24.09 -14.99 14.65
C GLY A 418 -25.09 -14.15 15.46
#